data_df0fd6ac2bb76ec9634ad820a7c246cc
#
_entry.id   df0fd6ac2bb76ec9634ad820a7c246cc
#
_cell.length_a   1.000
_cell.length_b   1.000
_cell.length_c   1.000
_cell.angle_alpha   90.00
_cell.angle_beta   90.00
_cell.angle_gamma   90.00
#
_symmetry.space_group_name_H-M   'P 1'
#
loop_
_entity.id
_entity.type
_entity.pdbx_description
1 polymer ?
#
loop_
_entity_poly.entity_id
_entity_poly.type
_entity_poly.pdbx_seq_one_letter_code
_entity_poly.pdbx_strand_id
1 'polypeptide(L)'
;MPRARLSRRSLALTAAAAALGATFYGVGAATAKDSVPRSDKDIPNLTDVVNDIKAYYGDTVVDGEHYASADSSYARQLAGIEAKAESQLAHALKHTRHGARPAIVLDVDDTSVLTYNYELEVGFNYTPASNQAYLDSKDMPAVFGMDALAAWAQDQGATVFWITGRPEAQRADTVRNLAAVGYKAPDAAHLFLKNSANPPAYLPCGATCTTIEYKSGTRAHIESLGYDIIGNFGDQYSDLSGGHADKSYKLPNPMYYLP
;
A
#
# COMPACT_ATOMS: atom_id res chain seq x y z
N MET A 1 -32.30 -52.73 -29.99
CA MET A 1 -31.53 -51.51 -29.61
C MET A 1 -31.70 -51.30 -28.13
N PRO A 2 -30.64 -51.42 -27.30
CA PRO A 2 -30.77 -51.23 -25.85
C PRO A 2 -30.74 -49.75 -25.49
N ARG A 3 -31.73 -49.31 -24.72
CA ARG A 3 -31.77 -47.95 -24.12
C ARG A 3 -30.80 -47.87 -22.97
N ALA A 4 -29.79 -47.00 -23.09
CA ALA A 4 -28.85 -46.66 -22.02
C ALA A 4 -29.60 -45.96 -20.87
N ARG A 5 -29.61 -46.59 -19.67
CA ARG A 5 -30.07 -45.96 -18.43
C ARG A 5 -28.97 -45.06 -17.88
N LEU A 6 -29.13 -43.76 -17.99
CA LEU A 6 -28.27 -42.81 -17.30
C LEU A 6 -28.40 -43.01 -15.79
N SER A 7 -27.27 -43.20 -15.10
CA SER A 7 -27.25 -43.46 -13.67
C SER A 7 -27.67 -42.21 -12.88
N ARG A 8 -28.41 -42.39 -11.80
CA ARG A 8 -28.84 -41.29 -10.90
C ARG A 8 -27.68 -40.48 -10.36
N ARG A 9 -26.46 -41.03 -10.35
CA ARG A 9 -25.23 -40.32 -9.94
C ARG A 9 -24.76 -39.29 -10.95
N SER A 10 -24.93 -39.50 -12.24
CA SER A 10 -24.59 -38.56 -13.31
C SER A 10 -25.50 -37.34 -13.32
N LEU A 11 -26.78 -37.51 -12.99
CA LEU A 11 -27.74 -36.40 -12.87
C LEU A 11 -27.48 -35.52 -11.65
N ALA A 12 -27.01 -36.10 -10.52
CA ALA A 12 -26.69 -35.34 -9.33
C ALA A 12 -25.45 -34.46 -9.50
N LEU A 13 -24.45 -34.93 -10.24
CA LEU A 13 -23.21 -34.16 -10.50
C LEU A 13 -23.46 -33.01 -11.48
N THR A 14 -24.31 -33.20 -12.50
CA THR A 14 -24.67 -32.12 -13.43
C THR A 14 -25.55 -31.05 -12.79
N ALA A 15 -26.46 -31.45 -11.88
CA ALA A 15 -27.28 -30.49 -11.14
C ALA A 15 -26.44 -29.66 -10.13
N ALA A 16 -25.42 -30.27 -9.47
CA ALA A 16 -24.53 -29.57 -8.55
C ALA A 16 -23.61 -28.60 -9.29
N ALA A 17 -23.10 -28.95 -10.47
CA ALA A 17 -22.26 -28.05 -11.27
C ALA A 17 -23.06 -26.86 -11.84
N ALA A 18 -24.33 -27.09 -12.25
CA ALA A 18 -25.20 -26.02 -12.69
C ALA A 18 -25.64 -25.09 -11.55
N ALA A 19 -25.86 -25.63 -10.34
CA ALA A 19 -26.20 -24.82 -9.16
C ALA A 19 -25.02 -23.97 -8.67
N LEU A 20 -23.80 -24.51 -8.71
CA LEU A 20 -22.58 -23.74 -8.37
C LEU A 20 -22.29 -22.64 -9.42
N GLY A 21 -22.43 -22.93 -10.71
CA GLY A 21 -22.31 -21.95 -11.78
C GLY A 21 -23.35 -20.83 -11.70
N ALA A 22 -24.60 -21.15 -11.35
CA ALA A 22 -25.68 -20.17 -11.19
C ALA A 22 -25.47 -19.29 -9.94
N THR A 23 -24.91 -19.83 -8.84
CA THR A 23 -24.62 -19.04 -7.63
C THR A 23 -23.49 -18.04 -7.88
N PHE A 24 -22.42 -18.42 -8.58
CA PHE A 24 -21.33 -17.49 -8.90
C PHE A 24 -21.78 -16.42 -9.92
N TYR A 25 -22.60 -16.76 -10.89
CA TYR A 25 -23.18 -15.81 -11.86
C TYR A 25 -24.19 -14.87 -11.19
N GLY A 26 -24.98 -15.38 -10.24
CA GLY A 26 -25.97 -14.58 -9.50
C GLY A 26 -25.34 -13.59 -8.53
N VAL A 27 -24.24 -13.94 -7.85
CA VAL A 27 -23.54 -13.04 -6.95
C VAL A 27 -22.83 -11.93 -7.74
N GLY A 28 -22.21 -12.24 -8.89
CA GLY A 28 -21.60 -11.23 -9.75
C GLY A 28 -22.63 -10.26 -10.36
N ALA A 29 -23.80 -10.75 -10.77
CA ALA A 29 -24.87 -9.90 -11.29
C ALA A 29 -25.56 -9.06 -10.20
N ALA A 30 -25.68 -9.60 -8.97
CA ALA A 30 -26.29 -8.87 -7.85
C ALA A 30 -25.41 -7.74 -7.30
N THR A 31 -24.10 -7.80 -7.53
CA THR A 31 -23.14 -6.76 -7.13
C THR A 31 -22.78 -5.81 -8.28
N ALA A 32 -23.19 -6.10 -9.52
CA ALA A 32 -23.05 -5.17 -10.62
C ALA A 32 -23.93 -3.94 -10.35
N LYS A 33 -23.29 -2.80 -10.05
CA LYS A 33 -23.98 -1.51 -9.96
C LYS A 33 -24.71 -1.27 -11.28
N ASP A 34 -26.01 -0.93 -11.20
CA ASP A 34 -26.77 -0.46 -12.37
C ASP A 34 -25.94 0.65 -13.05
N SER A 35 -25.54 0.44 -14.29
CA SER A 35 -24.72 1.39 -15.03
C SER A 35 -25.50 2.65 -15.43
N VAL A 36 -26.82 2.65 -15.26
CA VAL A 36 -27.69 3.77 -15.59
C VAL A 36 -28.18 4.41 -14.28
N PRO A 37 -27.70 5.61 -13.94
CA PRO A 37 -28.19 6.37 -12.78
C PRO A 37 -29.70 6.66 -12.91
N ARG A 38 -30.44 6.62 -11.78
CA ARG A 38 -31.88 6.89 -11.76
C ARG A 38 -32.20 8.38 -11.73
N SER A 39 -31.22 9.20 -11.34
CA SER A 39 -31.31 10.66 -11.35
C SER A 39 -29.93 11.26 -11.57
N ASP A 40 -29.86 12.53 -11.95
CA ASP A 40 -28.61 13.27 -12.11
C ASP A 40 -27.80 13.32 -10.81
N LYS A 41 -28.47 13.24 -9.64
CA LYS A 41 -27.81 13.21 -8.33
C LYS A 41 -27.06 11.91 -8.05
N ASP A 42 -27.41 10.84 -8.76
CA ASP A 42 -26.76 9.54 -8.63
C ASP A 42 -25.55 9.41 -9.56
N ILE A 43 -25.30 10.41 -10.40
CA ILE A 43 -24.10 10.47 -11.28
C ILE A 43 -22.92 10.97 -10.43
N PRO A 44 -21.87 10.16 -10.22
CA PRO A 44 -20.66 10.62 -9.54
C PRO A 44 -20.04 11.80 -10.32
N ASN A 45 -19.84 12.92 -9.64
CA ASN A 45 -19.19 14.08 -10.23
C ASN A 45 -17.73 14.14 -9.79
N LEU A 46 -16.80 14.16 -10.73
CA LEU A 46 -15.37 14.17 -10.43
C LEU A 46 -14.97 15.39 -9.57
N THR A 47 -15.57 16.56 -9.85
CA THR A 47 -15.30 17.78 -9.06
C THR A 47 -15.69 17.61 -7.60
N ASP A 48 -16.84 16.97 -7.32
CA ASP A 48 -17.27 16.70 -5.95
C ASP A 48 -16.33 15.73 -5.25
N VAL A 49 -15.91 14.65 -5.96
CA VAL A 49 -14.93 13.70 -5.41
C VAL A 49 -13.59 14.37 -5.08
N VAL A 50 -13.09 15.23 -5.97
CA VAL A 50 -11.86 16.00 -5.72
C VAL A 50 -12.03 16.94 -4.52
N ASN A 51 -13.18 17.60 -4.41
CA ASN A 51 -13.46 18.48 -3.27
C ASN A 51 -13.56 17.70 -1.94
N ASP A 52 -14.14 16.49 -1.97
CA ASP A 52 -14.18 15.61 -0.79
C ASP A 52 -12.77 15.17 -0.37
N ILE A 53 -11.90 14.81 -1.33
CA ILE A 53 -10.49 14.52 -1.07
C ILE A 53 -9.80 15.73 -0.45
N LYS A 54 -9.95 16.93 -1.03
CA LYS A 54 -9.39 18.17 -0.48
C LYS A 54 -9.88 18.45 0.93
N ALA A 55 -11.17 18.30 1.17
CA ALA A 55 -11.75 18.48 2.50
C ALA A 55 -11.20 17.47 3.52
N TYR A 56 -11.01 16.21 3.12
CA TYR A 56 -10.42 15.17 3.96
C TYR A 56 -8.97 15.47 4.35
N TYR A 57 -8.15 15.95 3.40
CA TYR A 57 -6.76 16.37 3.66
C TYR A 57 -6.65 17.75 4.30
N GLY A 58 -7.77 18.51 4.42
CA GLY A 58 -7.76 19.88 4.94
C GLY A 58 -6.92 20.81 4.07
N ASP A 59 -7.17 20.78 2.76
CA ASP A 59 -6.40 21.45 1.72
C ASP A 59 -6.04 22.90 2.04
N THR A 60 -4.77 23.22 1.96
CA THR A 60 -4.24 24.58 2.06
C THR A 60 -3.37 24.87 0.85
N VAL A 61 -3.33 26.13 0.43
CA VAL A 61 -2.51 26.55 -0.73
C VAL A 61 -1.43 27.51 -0.25
N VAL A 62 -0.17 27.16 -0.52
CA VAL A 62 1.00 27.99 -0.22
C VAL A 62 1.79 28.14 -1.52
N ASP A 63 2.04 29.36 -1.95
CA ASP A 63 2.77 29.68 -3.20
C ASP A 63 2.23 28.96 -4.46
N GLY A 64 0.90 28.70 -4.48
CA GLY A 64 0.23 28.01 -5.58
C GLY A 64 0.25 26.49 -5.49
N GLU A 65 0.90 25.91 -4.50
CA GLU A 65 0.92 24.47 -4.26
C GLU A 65 -0.08 24.06 -3.17
N HIS A 66 -0.67 22.90 -3.34
CA HIS A 66 -1.61 22.30 -2.39
C HIS A 66 -0.87 21.49 -1.31
N TYR A 67 -1.28 21.66 -0.06
CA TYR A 67 -0.73 20.93 1.09
C TYR A 67 -1.83 20.38 1.97
N ALA A 68 -1.61 19.18 2.51
CA ALA A 68 -2.45 18.64 3.57
C ALA A 68 -2.21 19.39 4.90
N SER A 69 -3.27 19.59 5.69
CA SER A 69 -3.19 20.23 7.00
C SER A 69 -3.01 19.22 8.12
N ALA A 70 -2.18 19.58 9.11
CA ALA A 70 -2.02 18.78 10.33
C ALA A 70 -3.32 18.72 11.19
N ASP A 71 -4.26 19.64 10.98
CA ASP A 71 -5.57 19.66 11.65
C ASP A 71 -6.67 18.92 10.85
N SER A 72 -6.29 18.23 9.76
CA SER A 72 -7.22 17.54 8.86
C SER A 72 -7.83 16.29 9.46
N SER A 73 -8.89 15.77 8.81
CA SER A 73 -9.43 14.44 9.11
C SER A 73 -8.42 13.33 8.83
N TYR A 74 -7.63 13.50 7.77
CA TYR A 74 -6.52 12.61 7.43
C TYR A 74 -5.50 12.50 8.57
N ALA A 75 -4.97 13.63 9.04
CA ALA A 75 -3.99 13.66 10.13
C ALA A 75 -4.54 13.03 11.41
N ARG A 76 -5.82 13.32 11.77
CA ARG A 76 -6.46 12.69 12.94
C ARG A 76 -6.62 11.18 12.79
N GLN A 77 -6.93 10.69 11.60
CA GLN A 77 -7.03 9.24 11.34
C GLN A 77 -5.67 8.57 11.45
N LEU A 78 -4.62 9.18 10.90
CA LEU A 78 -3.23 8.70 11.03
C LEU A 78 -2.82 8.61 12.50
N ALA A 79 -3.00 9.67 13.28
CA ALA A 79 -2.66 9.68 14.71
C ALA A 79 -3.31 8.51 15.49
N GLY A 80 -4.55 8.14 15.13
CA GLY A 80 -5.22 6.97 15.71
C GLY A 80 -4.57 5.63 15.30
N ILE A 81 -4.11 5.52 14.07
CA ILE A 81 -3.39 4.33 13.56
C ILE A 81 -2.02 4.23 14.22
N GLU A 82 -1.28 5.33 14.30
CA GLU A 82 0.05 5.43 14.91
C GLU A 82 0.02 5.05 16.38
N ALA A 83 -0.87 5.64 17.17
CA ALA A 83 -1.01 5.32 18.60
C ALA A 83 -1.31 3.83 18.83
N LYS A 84 -2.17 3.24 17.98
CA LYS A 84 -2.44 1.80 18.00
C LYS A 84 -1.21 0.99 17.62
N ALA A 85 -0.49 1.41 16.58
CA ALA A 85 0.71 0.74 16.10
C ALA A 85 1.81 0.77 17.17
N GLU A 86 2.11 1.95 17.74
CA GLU A 86 3.11 2.11 18.79
C GLU A 86 2.84 1.20 20.00
N SER A 87 1.60 1.17 20.48
CA SER A 87 1.20 0.29 21.58
C SER A 87 1.42 -1.20 21.26
N GLN A 88 1.09 -1.64 20.03
CA GLN A 88 1.24 -3.02 19.61
C GLN A 88 2.71 -3.39 19.35
N LEU A 89 3.48 -2.50 18.73
CA LEU A 89 4.91 -2.68 18.51
C LEU A 89 5.67 -2.72 19.84
N ALA A 90 5.34 -1.86 20.79
CA ALA A 90 5.94 -1.89 22.14
C ALA A 90 5.71 -3.23 22.84
N HIS A 91 4.56 -3.85 22.61
CA HIS A 91 4.32 -5.21 23.11
C HIS A 91 5.14 -6.25 22.35
N ALA A 92 5.17 -6.19 21.02
CA ALA A 92 5.90 -7.12 20.16
C ALA A 92 7.41 -7.11 20.44
N LEU A 93 8.01 -5.92 20.63
CA LEU A 93 9.43 -5.73 20.96
C LEU A 93 9.85 -6.48 22.24
N LYS A 94 8.94 -6.60 23.23
CA LYS A 94 9.20 -7.35 24.46
C LYS A 94 9.11 -8.87 24.26
N HIS A 95 8.52 -9.32 23.15
CA HIS A 95 8.22 -10.72 22.86
C HIS A 95 8.83 -11.20 21.54
N THR A 96 9.78 -10.43 20.98
CA THR A 96 10.52 -10.81 19.77
C THR A 96 11.11 -12.21 19.90
N ARG A 97 11.06 -13.00 18.86
CA ARG A 97 11.61 -14.36 18.83
C ARG A 97 13.07 -14.36 19.27
N HIS A 98 13.43 -15.30 20.15
CA HIS A 98 14.79 -15.38 20.69
C HIS A 98 15.82 -15.47 19.56
N GLY A 99 16.78 -14.53 19.55
CA GLY A 99 17.85 -14.45 18.55
C GLY A 99 17.46 -13.75 17.24
N ALA A 100 16.18 -13.36 17.04
CA ALA A 100 15.77 -12.55 15.91
C ALA A 100 15.94 -11.04 16.21
N ARG A 101 16.17 -10.25 15.17
CA ARG A 101 16.24 -8.79 15.24
C ARG A 101 14.88 -8.20 14.89
N PRO A 102 14.23 -7.42 15.76
CA PRO A 102 12.96 -6.83 15.42
C PRO A 102 13.10 -5.82 14.26
N ALA A 103 12.12 -5.81 13.39
CA ALA A 103 12.07 -4.88 12.26
C ALA A 103 10.65 -4.38 12.00
N ILE A 104 10.55 -3.18 11.42
CA ILE A 104 9.33 -2.70 10.79
C ILE A 104 9.60 -2.43 9.30
N VAL A 105 8.57 -2.58 8.50
CA VAL A 105 8.60 -2.29 7.06
C VAL A 105 7.63 -1.16 6.76
N LEU A 106 8.08 -0.17 6.01
CA LEU A 106 7.29 0.95 5.52
C LEU A 106 7.27 0.90 3.98
N ASP A 107 6.13 1.20 3.37
CA ASP A 107 6.12 1.68 1.99
C ASP A 107 6.60 3.13 1.94
N VAL A 108 6.80 3.69 0.75
CA VAL A 108 7.28 5.06 0.56
C VAL A 108 6.12 6.01 0.28
N ASP A 109 5.45 5.87 -0.87
CA ASP A 109 4.41 6.80 -1.32
C ASP A 109 3.13 6.65 -0.47
N ASP A 110 2.60 7.75 0.04
CA ASP A 110 1.44 7.83 0.93
C ASP A 110 1.52 6.97 2.21
N THR A 111 2.74 6.54 2.52
CA THR A 111 3.09 5.84 3.76
C THR A 111 4.19 6.57 4.51
N SER A 112 5.32 6.85 3.87
CA SER A 112 6.44 7.61 4.45
C SER A 112 6.44 9.06 3.96
N VAL A 113 6.21 9.29 2.68
CA VAL A 113 6.07 10.61 2.06
C VAL A 113 4.69 10.74 1.44
N LEU A 114 4.12 11.94 1.50
CA LEU A 114 2.75 12.23 1.07
C LEU A 114 2.75 12.75 -0.37
N THR A 115 2.10 12.03 -1.27
CA THR A 115 2.02 12.41 -2.69
C THR A 115 0.94 13.44 -3.00
N TYR A 116 0.15 13.88 -2.03
CA TYR A 116 -1.00 14.78 -2.18
C TYR A 116 -0.73 16.02 -3.04
N ASN A 117 0.40 16.69 -2.82
CA ASN A 117 0.81 17.85 -3.59
C ASN A 117 0.98 17.50 -5.08
N TYR A 118 1.70 16.42 -5.35
CA TYR A 118 1.94 15.91 -6.70
C TYR A 118 0.63 15.48 -7.38
N GLU A 119 -0.22 14.74 -6.68
CA GLU A 119 -1.48 14.25 -7.24
C GLU A 119 -2.41 15.40 -7.65
N LEU A 120 -2.47 16.49 -6.86
CA LEU A 120 -3.23 17.66 -7.25
C LEU A 120 -2.59 18.46 -8.39
N GLU A 121 -1.26 18.53 -8.45
CA GLU A 121 -0.54 19.19 -9.54
C GLU A 121 -0.83 18.52 -10.90
N VAL A 122 -0.90 17.18 -10.92
CA VAL A 122 -1.16 16.39 -12.14
C VAL A 122 -2.64 16.06 -12.35
N GLY A 123 -3.54 16.52 -11.46
CA GLY A 123 -4.98 16.24 -11.54
C GLY A 123 -5.32 14.76 -11.39
N PHE A 124 -4.62 14.04 -10.51
CA PHE A 124 -4.73 12.59 -10.28
C PHE A 124 -4.44 11.76 -11.55
N ASN A 125 -3.61 12.29 -12.43
CA ASN A 125 -3.22 11.65 -13.69
C ASN A 125 -1.73 11.31 -13.67
N TYR A 126 -1.38 10.32 -12.84
CA TYR A 126 -0.02 9.83 -12.72
C TYR A 126 0.55 9.37 -14.06
N THR A 127 1.76 9.82 -14.36
CA THR A 127 2.63 9.22 -15.37
C THR A 127 4.04 9.05 -14.81
N PRO A 128 4.83 8.04 -15.26
CA PRO A 128 6.23 7.92 -14.84
C PRO A 128 7.05 9.18 -15.12
N ALA A 129 6.78 9.87 -16.23
CA ALA A 129 7.48 11.08 -16.62
C ALA A 129 7.15 12.27 -15.72
N SER A 130 5.86 12.51 -15.40
CA SER A 130 5.46 13.58 -14.50
C SER A 130 5.94 13.35 -13.07
N ASN A 131 5.90 12.10 -12.61
CA ASN A 131 6.41 11.74 -11.28
C ASN A 131 7.93 11.98 -11.19
N GLN A 132 8.71 11.54 -12.20
CA GLN A 132 10.15 11.81 -12.22
C GLN A 132 10.44 13.32 -12.24
N ALA A 133 9.74 14.08 -13.09
CA ALA A 133 9.93 15.54 -13.15
C ALA A 133 9.62 16.24 -11.81
N TYR A 134 8.62 15.74 -11.08
CA TYR A 134 8.32 16.25 -9.73
C TYR A 134 9.48 15.94 -8.77
N LEU A 135 9.93 14.68 -8.71
CA LEU A 135 11.03 14.26 -7.84
C LEU A 135 12.37 14.95 -8.16
N ASP A 136 12.62 15.28 -9.42
CA ASP A 136 13.82 16.02 -9.84
C ASP A 136 13.86 17.45 -9.28
N SER A 137 12.70 18.03 -8.99
CA SER A 137 12.57 19.45 -8.63
C SER A 137 12.08 19.69 -7.20
N LYS A 138 11.42 18.74 -6.58
CA LYS A 138 10.73 18.90 -5.28
C LYS A 138 10.86 17.64 -4.42
N ASP A 139 10.76 17.84 -3.11
CA ASP A 139 10.57 16.78 -2.15
C ASP A 139 9.10 16.73 -1.72
N MET A 140 8.55 15.53 -1.63
CA MET A 140 7.21 15.29 -1.09
C MET A 140 7.26 15.47 0.44
N PRO A 141 6.23 16.08 1.09
CA PRO A 141 6.15 16.19 2.54
C PRO A 141 6.12 14.83 3.23
N ALA A 142 6.41 14.78 4.54
CA ALA A 142 6.17 13.56 5.33
C ALA A 142 4.68 13.25 5.43
N VAL A 143 4.34 11.95 5.47
CA VAL A 143 3.05 11.51 6.02
C VAL A 143 3.07 11.80 7.51
N PHE A 144 2.04 12.50 8.01
CA PHE A 144 2.00 12.98 9.40
C PHE A 144 2.32 11.85 10.39
N GLY A 145 3.26 12.10 11.31
CA GLY A 145 3.64 11.23 12.42
C GLY A 145 4.46 9.99 12.06
N MET A 146 4.52 9.59 10.78
CA MET A 146 5.18 8.35 10.39
C MET A 146 6.71 8.40 10.53
N ASP A 147 7.32 9.56 10.37
CA ASP A 147 8.74 9.82 10.65
C ASP A 147 9.03 9.65 12.16
N ALA A 148 8.17 10.20 13.00
CA ALA A 148 8.26 10.07 14.45
C ALA A 148 8.07 8.62 14.91
N LEU A 149 7.11 7.89 14.34
CA LEU A 149 6.89 6.46 14.62
C LEU A 149 8.11 5.62 14.22
N ALA A 150 8.70 5.89 13.05
CA ALA A 150 9.91 5.20 12.59
C ALA A 150 11.11 5.48 13.52
N ALA A 151 11.31 6.73 13.91
CA ALA A 151 12.36 7.13 14.85
C ALA A 151 12.16 6.46 16.21
N TRP A 152 10.93 6.49 16.74
CA TRP A 152 10.59 5.79 17.98
C TRP A 152 10.89 4.29 17.90
N ALA A 153 10.51 3.62 16.81
CA ALA A 153 10.78 2.20 16.64
C ALA A 153 12.28 1.90 16.62
N GLN A 154 13.09 2.75 15.96
CA GLN A 154 14.56 2.65 15.96
C GLN A 154 15.14 2.83 17.36
N ASP A 155 14.66 3.80 18.12
CA ASP A 155 15.08 4.04 19.50
C ASP A 155 14.75 2.87 20.45
N GLN A 156 13.68 2.12 20.11
CA GLN A 156 13.33 0.88 20.80
C GLN A 156 14.11 -0.35 20.30
N GLY A 157 15.03 -0.17 19.35
CA GLY A 157 15.90 -1.22 18.83
C GLY A 157 15.36 -1.99 17.62
N ALA A 158 14.26 -1.54 17.00
CA ALA A 158 13.80 -2.10 15.74
C ALA A 158 14.59 -1.54 14.55
N THR A 159 14.82 -2.37 13.54
CA THR A 159 15.35 -1.93 12.25
C THR A 159 14.20 -1.48 11.35
N VAL A 160 14.37 -0.35 10.66
CA VAL A 160 13.39 0.14 9.68
C VAL A 160 13.85 -0.21 8.28
N PHE A 161 12.97 -0.86 7.53
CA PHE A 161 13.13 -1.14 6.11
C PHE A 161 12.07 -0.41 5.30
N TRP A 162 12.44 -0.01 4.08
CA TRP A 162 11.50 0.52 3.09
C TRP A 162 11.38 -0.44 1.90
N ILE A 163 10.15 -0.73 1.49
CA ILE A 163 9.85 -1.54 0.30
C ILE A 163 8.85 -0.76 -0.55
N THR A 164 9.29 -0.24 -1.69
CA THR A 164 8.48 0.62 -2.55
C THR A 164 8.32 0.08 -3.97
N GLY A 165 7.19 0.40 -4.61
CA GLY A 165 6.97 0.16 -6.04
C GLY A 165 7.78 1.07 -6.97
N ARG A 166 8.42 2.12 -6.45
CA ARG A 166 9.27 3.02 -7.22
C ARG A 166 10.36 2.24 -7.97
N PRO A 167 10.69 2.61 -9.21
CA PRO A 167 11.76 1.96 -9.96
C PRO A 167 13.13 2.26 -9.34
N GLU A 168 14.07 1.34 -9.51
CA GLU A 168 15.45 1.48 -9.02
C GLU A 168 16.13 2.79 -9.44
N ALA A 169 15.77 3.33 -10.61
CA ALA A 169 16.29 4.61 -11.11
C ALA A 169 15.96 5.80 -10.18
N GLN A 170 14.91 5.71 -9.36
CA GLN A 170 14.50 6.74 -8.39
C GLN A 170 15.15 6.58 -7.02
N ARG A 171 16.13 5.70 -6.84
CA ARG A 171 16.77 5.45 -5.54
C ARG A 171 17.34 6.72 -4.90
N ALA A 172 18.09 7.51 -5.66
CA ALA A 172 18.74 8.71 -5.15
C ALA A 172 17.71 9.75 -4.67
N ASP A 173 16.64 9.97 -5.46
CA ASP A 173 15.56 10.88 -5.13
C ASP A 173 14.77 10.39 -3.91
N THR A 174 14.52 9.08 -3.82
CA THR A 174 13.83 8.49 -2.69
C THR A 174 14.63 8.64 -1.39
N VAL A 175 15.94 8.35 -1.41
CA VAL A 175 16.81 8.55 -0.24
C VAL A 175 16.87 10.02 0.17
N ARG A 176 17.02 10.93 -0.81
CA ARG A 176 17.02 12.37 -0.58
C ARG A 176 15.73 12.82 0.09
N ASN A 177 14.58 12.46 -0.46
CA ASN A 177 13.28 12.88 0.06
C ASN A 177 13.03 12.31 1.47
N LEU A 178 13.29 11.02 1.71
CA LEU A 178 13.16 10.44 3.06
C LEU A 178 14.03 11.18 4.08
N ALA A 179 15.28 11.52 3.72
CA ALA A 179 16.16 12.27 4.59
C ALA A 179 15.66 13.72 4.83
N ALA A 180 15.16 14.38 3.80
CA ALA A 180 14.64 15.75 3.87
C ALA A 180 13.44 15.88 4.81
N VAL A 181 12.61 14.82 4.93
CA VAL A 181 11.42 14.83 5.79
C VAL A 181 11.64 14.18 7.17
N GLY A 182 12.90 13.93 7.56
CA GLY A 182 13.24 13.56 8.94
C GLY A 182 13.55 12.08 9.18
N TYR A 183 13.40 11.20 8.18
CA TYR A 183 13.86 9.83 8.36
C TYR A 183 15.37 9.72 8.35
N LYS A 184 15.92 8.77 9.10
CA LYS A 184 17.31 8.39 8.93
C LYS A 184 17.50 7.85 7.52
N ALA A 185 18.36 8.49 6.73
CA ALA A 185 18.59 8.10 5.34
C ALA A 185 18.92 6.60 5.23
N PRO A 186 18.09 5.81 4.51
CA PRO A 186 18.35 4.39 4.36
C PRO A 186 19.57 4.14 3.46
N ASP A 187 20.37 3.16 3.82
CA ASP A 187 21.36 2.60 2.93
C ASP A 187 20.75 1.55 1.95
N ALA A 188 21.59 0.99 1.09
CA ALA A 188 21.15 0.03 0.09
C ALA A 188 20.59 -1.28 0.68
N ALA A 189 20.95 -1.62 1.93
CA ALA A 189 20.46 -2.84 2.59
C ALA A 189 19.07 -2.64 3.24
N HIS A 190 18.65 -1.39 3.42
CA HIS A 190 17.40 -1.05 4.10
C HIS A 190 16.33 -0.41 3.19
N LEU A 191 16.65 -0.18 1.91
CA LEU A 191 15.71 0.37 0.93
C LEU A 191 15.64 -0.53 -0.32
N PHE A 192 14.46 -1.07 -0.58
CA PHE A 192 14.19 -1.94 -1.71
C PHE A 192 13.27 -1.23 -2.70
N LEU A 193 13.76 -1.01 -3.91
CA LEU A 193 13.02 -0.46 -5.05
C LEU A 193 12.81 -1.56 -6.10
N LYS A 194 11.77 -1.40 -6.93
CA LYS A 194 11.46 -2.37 -7.98
C LYS A 194 12.50 -2.27 -9.11
N ASN A 195 13.32 -3.32 -9.26
CA ASN A 195 14.34 -3.40 -10.30
C ASN A 195 13.93 -4.45 -11.35
N SER A 196 13.14 -4.05 -12.34
CA SER A 196 12.68 -4.96 -13.41
C SER A 196 13.78 -5.30 -14.42
N ALA A 197 14.83 -4.49 -14.53
CA ALA A 197 15.97 -4.75 -15.42
C ALA A 197 16.91 -5.84 -14.83
N ASN A 198 17.10 -5.80 -13.52
CA ASN A 198 17.92 -6.78 -12.79
C ASN A 198 17.18 -7.22 -11.52
N PRO A 199 16.15 -8.07 -11.66
CA PRO A 199 15.34 -8.48 -10.52
C PRO A 199 16.20 -9.27 -9.52
N PRO A 200 15.99 -9.07 -8.21
CA PRO A 200 16.72 -9.79 -7.18
C PRO A 200 16.51 -11.30 -7.28
N ALA A 201 17.57 -12.07 -7.05
CA ALA A 201 17.55 -13.54 -7.16
C ALA A 201 16.58 -14.22 -6.17
N TYR A 202 16.21 -13.55 -5.07
CA TYR A 202 15.25 -14.07 -4.11
C TYR A 202 13.79 -13.95 -4.58
N LEU A 203 13.53 -13.30 -5.72
CA LEU A 203 12.20 -13.18 -6.34
C LEU A 203 12.09 -14.20 -7.49
N PRO A 204 11.42 -15.34 -7.32
CA PRO A 204 11.33 -16.36 -8.37
C PRO A 204 10.51 -15.90 -9.59
N CYS A 205 9.60 -14.94 -9.42
CA CYS A 205 8.84 -14.29 -10.50
C CYS A 205 9.68 -13.29 -11.31
N GLY A 206 10.85 -12.88 -10.82
CA GLY A 206 11.75 -11.97 -11.52
C GLY A 206 11.12 -10.64 -11.90
N ALA A 207 11.27 -10.22 -13.15
CA ALA A 207 10.72 -8.97 -13.66
C ALA A 207 9.20 -8.95 -13.79
N THR A 208 8.55 -10.12 -13.73
CA THR A 208 7.09 -10.26 -13.91
C THR A 208 6.30 -10.29 -12.59
N CYS A 209 6.98 -10.11 -11.46
CA CYS A 209 6.33 -10.04 -10.16
C CYS A 209 5.21 -8.99 -10.14
N THR A 210 4.04 -9.41 -9.68
CA THR A 210 3.01 -8.47 -9.23
C THR A 210 3.54 -7.64 -8.05
N THR A 211 2.88 -6.56 -7.71
CA THR A 211 3.25 -5.75 -6.53
C THR A 211 3.23 -6.58 -5.24
N ILE A 212 2.21 -7.43 -5.08
CA ILE A 212 2.10 -8.33 -3.93
C ILE A 212 3.29 -9.30 -3.86
N GLU A 213 3.62 -9.98 -4.96
CA GLU A 213 4.73 -10.94 -5.00
C GLU A 213 6.09 -10.27 -4.73
N TYR A 214 6.30 -9.08 -5.32
CA TYR A 214 7.51 -8.30 -5.08
C TYR A 214 7.64 -7.90 -3.61
N LYS A 215 6.59 -7.28 -3.02
CA LYS A 215 6.66 -6.77 -1.64
C LYS A 215 6.69 -7.92 -0.62
N SER A 216 5.87 -8.94 -0.78
CA SER A 216 5.88 -10.10 0.13
C SER A 216 7.17 -10.93 0.01
N GLY A 217 7.67 -11.15 -1.21
CA GLY A 217 8.94 -11.83 -1.43
C GLY A 217 10.13 -11.06 -0.84
N THR A 218 10.09 -9.72 -0.87
CA THR A 218 11.12 -8.90 -0.23
C THR A 218 11.02 -8.97 1.30
N ARG A 219 9.81 -9.01 1.89
CA ARG A 219 9.66 -9.25 3.33
C ARG A 219 10.17 -10.64 3.71
N ALA A 220 9.85 -11.69 2.93
CA ALA A 220 10.40 -13.03 3.15
C ALA A 220 11.95 -13.05 3.09
N HIS A 221 12.52 -12.27 2.18
CA HIS A 221 13.98 -12.11 2.11
C HIS A 221 14.53 -11.44 3.39
N ILE A 222 13.92 -10.37 3.87
CA ILE A 222 14.32 -9.69 5.13
C ILE A 222 14.25 -10.67 6.31
N GLU A 223 13.20 -11.49 6.41
CA GLU A 223 13.10 -12.54 7.44
C GLU A 223 14.24 -13.57 7.32
N SER A 224 14.61 -13.96 6.07
CA SER A 224 15.72 -14.89 5.83
C SER A 224 17.08 -14.36 6.30
N LEU A 225 17.21 -13.04 6.42
CA LEU A 225 18.40 -12.37 6.96
C LEU A 225 18.41 -12.34 8.50
N GLY A 226 17.41 -12.95 9.17
CA GLY A 226 17.31 -13.05 10.62
C GLY A 226 16.56 -11.91 11.29
N TYR A 227 15.73 -11.20 10.54
CA TYR A 227 14.82 -10.21 11.10
C TYR A 227 13.44 -10.82 11.41
N ASP A 228 12.75 -10.23 12.36
CA ASP A 228 11.38 -10.50 12.73
C ASP A 228 10.56 -9.24 12.43
N ILE A 229 9.75 -9.29 11.36
CA ILE A 229 8.98 -8.13 10.93
C ILE A 229 7.73 -8.00 11.81
N ILE A 230 7.84 -7.25 12.89
CA ILE A 230 6.78 -7.05 13.88
C ILE A 230 5.70 -6.06 13.43
N GLY A 231 5.97 -5.25 12.38
CA GLY A 231 5.02 -4.31 11.79
C GLY A 231 5.30 -4.04 10.32
N ASN A 232 4.24 -3.99 9.50
CA ASN A 232 4.30 -3.63 8.08
C ASN A 232 3.25 -2.57 7.79
N PHE A 233 3.66 -1.43 7.23
CA PHE A 233 2.84 -0.25 6.99
C PHE A 233 2.74 0.02 5.49
N GLY A 234 1.53 0.32 5.04
CA GLY A 234 1.28 0.65 3.64
C GLY A 234 -0.09 1.27 3.43
N ASP A 235 -0.21 2.11 2.41
CA ASP A 235 -1.45 2.75 2.00
C ASP A 235 -2.25 1.93 0.98
N GLN A 236 -1.65 0.88 0.39
CA GLN A 236 -2.32 -0.04 -0.52
C GLN A 236 -2.41 -1.45 0.08
N TYR A 237 -3.44 -2.20 -0.28
CA TYR A 237 -3.55 -3.60 0.16
C TYR A 237 -2.44 -4.48 -0.43
N SER A 238 -1.92 -4.12 -1.61
CA SER A 238 -0.77 -4.79 -2.22
C SER A 238 0.52 -4.68 -1.39
N ASP A 239 0.66 -3.65 -0.56
CA ASP A 239 1.78 -3.51 0.38
C ASP A 239 1.70 -4.51 1.54
N LEU A 240 0.48 -4.84 1.94
CA LEU A 240 0.18 -5.56 3.17
C LEU A 240 -0.07 -7.05 2.93
N SER A 241 -0.44 -7.43 1.71
CA SER A 241 -0.80 -8.79 1.32
C SER A 241 0.42 -9.71 1.19
N GLY A 242 0.19 -11.03 1.24
CA GLY A 242 1.23 -12.05 1.02
C GLY A 242 2.03 -12.46 2.26
N GLY A 243 1.67 -11.98 3.44
CA GLY A 243 2.28 -12.39 4.73
C GLY A 243 3.66 -11.77 4.99
N HIS A 244 4.45 -12.49 5.80
CA HIS A 244 5.79 -12.08 6.21
C HIS A 244 5.83 -10.78 7.03
N ALA A 245 4.89 -10.65 7.96
CA ALA A 245 4.87 -9.66 9.02
C ALA A 245 3.85 -10.10 10.08
N ASP A 246 4.13 -9.85 11.36
CA ASP A 246 3.23 -10.20 12.46
C ASP A 246 1.95 -9.36 12.43
N LYS A 247 2.09 -8.07 12.09
CA LYS A 247 0.99 -7.12 11.98
C LYS A 247 1.13 -6.24 10.75
N SER A 248 -0.04 -5.91 10.18
CA SER A 248 -0.13 -4.96 9.06
C SER A 248 -1.00 -3.77 9.45
N TYR A 249 -0.57 -2.58 9.05
CA TYR A 249 -1.22 -1.30 9.32
C TYR A 249 -1.55 -0.62 8.00
N LYS A 250 -2.85 -0.53 7.69
CA LYS A 250 -3.36 0.13 6.49
C LYS A 250 -3.52 1.62 6.76
N LEU A 251 -2.76 2.44 6.04
CA LEU A 251 -2.92 3.88 6.04
C LEU A 251 -4.00 4.31 5.04
N PRO A 252 -4.73 5.39 5.31
CA PRO A 252 -5.76 5.88 4.38
C PRO A 252 -5.12 6.52 3.14
N ASN A 253 -5.65 6.17 1.97
CA ASN A 253 -5.36 6.85 0.70
C ASN A 253 -6.63 6.89 -0.16
N PRO A 254 -7.30 8.04 -0.31
CA PRO A 254 -8.46 8.20 -1.16
C PRO A 254 -8.11 8.65 -2.60
N MET A 255 -6.84 8.84 -2.94
CA MET A 255 -6.43 9.47 -4.20
C MET A 255 -6.32 8.47 -5.35
N TYR A 256 -5.82 7.27 -5.08
CA TYR A 256 -5.67 6.22 -6.07
C TYR A 256 -5.73 4.83 -5.42
N TYR A 257 -5.87 3.81 -6.28
CA TYR A 257 -5.85 2.42 -5.88
C TYR A 257 -4.87 1.63 -6.75
N LEU A 258 -3.99 0.87 -6.10
CA LEU A 258 -3.09 -0.09 -6.75
C LEU A 258 -3.45 -1.50 -6.27
N PRO A 259 -3.82 -2.43 -7.19
CA PRO A 259 -4.25 -3.79 -6.87
C PRO A 259 -3.12 -4.68 -6.35
#